data_76a37cce24392a69492c6adf81031fe9
#
_entry.id   76a37cce24392a69492c6adf81031fe9
#
_cell.length_a   1.000
_cell.length_b   1.000
_cell.length_c   1.000
_cell.angle_alpha   90.00
_cell.angle_beta   90.00
_cell.angle_gamma   90.00
#
_symmetry.space_group_name_H-M   'P 1'
#
loop_
_entity.id
_entity.type
_entity.pdbx_description
1 polymer ?
#
loop_
_entity_poly.entity_id
_entity_poly.type
_entity_poly.pdbx_seq_one_letter_code
_entity_poly.pdbx_strand_id
1 'polypeptide(L)'
;MLAKVVALRDSLEKVENDLDIRIDSNVIARMKQLPIEEVWMDKLKSLAIGVRYTKGYPYRKEVEELYARLTDEQRKTPEALDIRAYLFPAQTVATQEQAADGDLFDLQGNVHRLSDFKGKAVLIDFWSRGCGPCLKALPEMKEISQKYKDRLEVVSISIDDKTNWEIASRHHAISWWNLNDLKGNHGLYAKYSAGSIPRYVFLSPEGEVVEMWSGYGKGSLLEKLGKLME
;
A
#
# COMPACT_ATOMS: atom_id res chain seq x y z
N MET A 1 4.38 -35.39 9.37
CA MET A 1 5.49 -34.64 8.77
C MET A 1 5.16 -33.15 8.67
N LEU A 2 4.02 -32.77 8.11
CA LEU A 2 3.61 -31.35 7.93
C LEU A 2 3.58 -30.55 9.24
N ALA A 3 2.98 -31.09 10.33
CA ALA A 3 2.91 -30.40 11.63
C ALA A 3 4.28 -30.08 12.23
N LYS A 4 5.29 -30.95 12.05
CA LYS A 4 6.66 -30.70 12.53
C LYS A 4 7.35 -29.59 11.72
N VAL A 5 7.08 -29.51 10.42
CA VAL A 5 7.62 -28.45 9.56
C VAL A 5 7.01 -27.10 9.92
N VAL A 6 5.69 -27.04 10.17
CA VAL A 6 4.99 -25.83 10.63
C VAL A 6 5.55 -25.37 11.98
N ALA A 7 5.67 -26.26 12.97
CA ALA A 7 6.20 -25.94 14.29
C ALA A 7 7.66 -25.44 14.23
N LEU A 8 8.50 -26.01 13.34
CA LEU A 8 9.87 -25.54 13.14
C LEU A 8 9.91 -24.16 12.53
N ARG A 9 9.08 -23.89 11.50
CA ARG A 9 8.95 -22.58 10.88
C ARG A 9 8.54 -21.53 11.92
N ASP A 10 7.47 -21.80 12.70
CA ASP A 10 6.96 -20.88 13.72
C ASP A 10 8.02 -20.61 14.80
N SER A 11 8.83 -21.61 15.14
CA SER A 11 9.96 -21.46 16.07
C SER A 11 11.07 -20.58 15.49
N LEU A 12 11.41 -20.73 14.22
CA LEU A 12 12.42 -19.91 13.55
C LEU A 12 11.96 -18.45 13.41
N GLU A 13 10.71 -18.23 12.99
CA GLU A 13 10.12 -16.88 12.90
C GLU A 13 10.14 -16.16 14.27
N LYS A 14 9.90 -16.89 15.36
CA LYS A 14 10.00 -16.31 16.70
C LYS A 14 11.42 -15.91 17.05
N VAL A 15 12.42 -16.75 16.73
CA VAL A 15 13.85 -16.45 16.99
C VAL A 15 14.29 -15.25 16.15
N GLU A 16 13.90 -15.17 14.89
CA GLU A 16 14.18 -14.03 14.01
C GLU A 16 13.59 -12.73 14.58
N ASN A 17 12.32 -12.73 14.95
CA ASN A 17 11.68 -11.58 15.57
C ASN A 17 12.36 -11.14 16.87
N ASP A 18 12.75 -12.07 17.73
CA ASP A 18 13.44 -11.77 19.00
C ASP A 18 14.82 -11.14 18.75
N LEU A 19 15.53 -11.60 17.69
CA LEU A 19 16.83 -11.05 17.29
C LEU A 19 16.67 -9.63 16.74
N ASP A 20 15.70 -9.42 15.85
CA ASP A 20 15.41 -8.11 15.24
C ASP A 20 15.06 -7.08 16.34
N ILE A 21 14.21 -7.45 17.29
CA ILE A 21 13.86 -6.60 18.45
C ILE A 21 15.10 -6.21 19.26
N ARG A 22 16.05 -7.13 19.48
CA ARG A 22 17.30 -6.83 20.20
C ARG A 22 18.23 -5.92 19.41
N ILE A 23 18.31 -6.11 18.09
CA ILE A 23 19.07 -5.23 17.18
C ILE A 23 18.46 -3.83 17.20
N ASP A 24 17.15 -3.72 17.09
CA ASP A 24 16.44 -2.44 17.11
C ASP A 24 16.68 -1.64 18.39
N SER A 25 16.72 -2.29 19.55
CA SER A 25 17.07 -1.63 20.82
C SER A 25 18.42 -0.91 20.75
N ASN A 26 19.45 -1.60 20.23
CA ASN A 26 20.79 -1.03 20.09
C ASN A 26 20.83 0.08 19.04
N VAL A 27 20.11 -0.09 17.91
CA VAL A 27 19.98 0.91 16.84
C VAL A 27 19.34 2.19 17.40
N ILE A 28 18.22 2.08 18.11
CA ILE A 28 17.50 3.19 18.72
C ILE A 28 18.40 3.96 19.70
N ALA A 29 19.13 3.22 20.58
CA ALA A 29 20.05 3.84 21.53
C ALA A 29 21.14 4.68 20.84
N ARG A 30 21.69 4.16 19.74
CA ARG A 30 22.70 4.89 18.95
C ARG A 30 22.08 6.08 18.20
N MET A 31 20.89 5.91 17.60
CA MET A 31 20.21 6.96 16.85
C MET A 31 19.87 8.19 17.71
N LYS A 32 19.63 8.01 19.01
CA LYS A 32 19.41 9.14 19.94
C LYS A 32 20.61 10.09 20.05
N GLN A 33 21.82 9.61 19.73
CA GLN A 33 23.07 10.35 19.88
C GLN A 33 23.64 10.86 18.53
N LEU A 34 23.16 10.32 17.41
CA LEU A 34 23.69 10.62 16.09
C LEU A 34 22.96 11.80 15.43
N PRO A 35 23.64 12.54 14.53
CA PRO A 35 22.99 13.55 13.69
C PRO A 35 21.99 12.89 12.72
N ILE A 36 21.02 13.68 12.27
CA ILE A 36 20.00 13.24 11.32
C ILE A 36 20.56 13.41 9.91
N GLU A 37 20.94 12.28 9.31
CA GLU A 37 21.49 12.16 7.95
C GLU A 37 20.70 11.10 7.18
N GLU A 38 21.02 10.89 5.89
CA GLU A 38 20.32 9.93 5.02
C GLU A 38 20.24 8.52 5.65
N VAL A 39 21.37 7.97 6.10
CA VAL A 39 21.42 6.65 6.75
C VAL A 39 20.58 6.60 8.03
N TRP A 40 20.48 7.72 8.76
CA TRP A 40 19.65 7.83 9.96
C TRP A 40 18.16 7.78 9.59
N MET A 41 17.76 8.45 8.50
CA MET A 41 16.39 8.42 7.97
C MET A 41 15.99 7.02 7.50
N ASP A 42 16.85 6.32 6.76
CA ASP A 42 16.64 4.93 6.35
C ASP A 42 16.40 4.00 7.54
N LYS A 43 17.18 4.16 8.61
CA LYS A 43 17.00 3.38 9.83
C LYS A 43 15.70 3.71 10.54
N LEU A 44 15.33 5.00 10.61
CA LEU A 44 14.04 5.41 11.18
C LEU A 44 12.88 4.81 10.39
N LYS A 45 12.97 4.78 9.06
CA LYS A 45 11.97 4.14 8.19
C LYS A 45 11.84 2.64 8.48
N SER A 46 12.97 1.94 8.60
CA SER A 46 12.98 0.51 8.96
C SER A 46 12.31 0.23 10.30
N LEU A 47 12.63 1.03 11.33
CA LEU A 47 12.02 0.93 12.66
C LEU A 47 10.50 1.22 12.61
N ALA A 48 10.08 2.24 11.85
CA ALA A 48 8.68 2.59 11.68
C ALA A 48 7.87 1.47 10.99
N ILE A 49 8.48 0.76 10.03
CA ILE A 49 7.91 -0.44 9.41
C ILE A 49 7.73 -1.54 10.48
N GLY A 50 8.74 -1.76 11.33
CA GLY A 50 8.64 -2.68 12.48
C GLY A 50 7.47 -2.33 13.40
N VAL A 51 7.34 -1.06 13.78
CA VAL A 51 6.20 -0.54 14.57
C VAL A 51 4.86 -0.84 13.92
N ARG A 52 4.78 -0.73 12.59
CA ARG A 52 3.52 -0.90 11.84
C ARG A 52 3.10 -2.36 11.71
N TYR A 53 4.05 -3.25 11.45
CA TYR A 53 3.74 -4.61 10.99
C TYR A 53 4.13 -5.72 11.96
N THR A 54 4.97 -5.45 12.97
CA THR A 54 5.30 -6.43 13.97
C THR A 54 4.31 -6.34 15.14
N LYS A 55 3.52 -7.39 15.32
CA LYS A 55 2.55 -7.45 16.43
C LYS A 55 3.28 -7.36 17.78
N GLY A 56 2.88 -6.39 18.60
CA GLY A 56 3.48 -6.20 19.93
C GLY A 56 4.89 -5.61 19.91
N TYR A 57 5.28 -4.91 18.84
CA TYR A 57 6.57 -4.24 18.74
C TYR A 57 6.82 -3.34 19.96
N PRO A 58 7.89 -3.57 20.75
CA PRO A 58 8.02 -2.97 22.07
C PRO A 58 8.49 -1.52 22.07
N TYR A 59 9.12 -1.04 20.98
CA TYR A 59 9.80 0.26 20.93
C TYR A 59 9.01 1.35 20.17
N ARG A 60 7.69 1.21 20.05
CA ARG A 60 6.84 2.21 19.38
C ARG A 60 7.12 3.62 19.89
N LYS A 61 7.12 3.80 21.21
CA LYS A 61 7.30 5.11 21.83
C LYS A 61 8.65 5.72 21.50
N GLU A 62 9.71 4.93 21.58
CA GLU A 62 11.08 5.38 21.28
C GLU A 62 11.22 5.76 19.80
N VAL A 63 10.59 5.03 18.89
CA VAL A 63 10.60 5.36 17.46
C VAL A 63 9.82 6.64 17.18
N GLU A 64 8.69 6.86 17.85
CA GLU A 64 7.92 8.12 17.77
C GLU A 64 8.76 9.31 18.33
N GLU A 65 9.53 9.09 19.41
CA GLU A 65 10.48 10.09 19.95
C GLU A 65 11.60 10.42 18.95
N LEU A 66 12.13 9.42 18.22
CA LEU A 66 13.10 9.64 17.16
C LEU A 66 12.49 10.47 16.02
N TYR A 67 11.26 10.14 15.58
CA TYR A 67 10.56 10.93 14.58
C TYR A 67 10.30 12.38 15.03
N ALA A 68 10.03 12.59 16.31
CA ALA A 68 9.82 13.91 16.88
C ALA A 68 11.07 14.82 16.82
N ARG A 69 12.28 14.25 16.68
CA ARG A 69 13.53 15.01 16.48
C ARG A 69 13.63 15.69 15.12
N LEU A 70 12.85 15.25 14.13
CA LEU A 70 12.85 15.87 12.80
C LEU A 70 12.39 17.33 12.89
N THR A 71 13.09 18.21 12.19
CA THR A 71 12.66 19.60 12.00
C THR A 71 11.40 19.67 11.14
N ASP A 72 10.70 20.80 11.13
CA ASP A 72 9.50 21.00 10.31
C ASP A 72 9.80 20.85 8.80
N GLU A 73 10.98 21.25 8.34
CA GLU A 73 11.41 21.06 6.95
C GLU A 73 11.67 19.57 6.64
N GLN A 74 12.36 18.86 7.53
CA GLN A 74 12.61 17.42 7.34
C GLN A 74 11.31 16.62 7.33
N ARG A 75 10.30 17.00 8.12
CA ARG A 75 8.98 16.35 8.15
C ARG A 75 8.18 16.49 6.85
N LYS A 76 8.53 17.44 5.98
CA LYS A 76 7.89 17.66 4.68
C LYS A 76 8.47 16.79 3.58
N THR A 77 9.60 16.15 3.80
CA THR A 77 10.22 15.27 2.80
C THR A 77 9.35 14.03 2.53
N PRO A 78 9.35 13.50 1.31
CA PRO A 78 8.58 12.30 0.97
C PRO A 78 8.87 11.13 1.90
N GLU A 79 10.13 10.94 2.26
CA GLU A 79 10.56 9.88 3.17
C GLU A 79 10.00 10.05 4.59
N ALA A 80 10.03 11.25 5.15
CA ALA A 80 9.46 11.53 6.47
C ALA A 80 7.93 11.40 6.47
N LEU A 81 7.26 11.70 5.35
CA LEU A 81 5.82 11.48 5.19
C LEU A 81 5.49 9.98 5.16
N ASP A 82 6.31 9.16 4.49
CA ASP A 82 6.19 7.69 4.54
C ASP A 82 6.36 7.17 5.98
N ILE A 83 7.42 7.60 6.68
CA ILE A 83 7.66 7.23 8.08
C ILE A 83 6.46 7.61 8.95
N ARG A 84 5.92 8.80 8.76
CA ARG A 84 4.73 9.27 9.46
C ARG A 84 3.52 8.37 9.23
N ALA A 85 3.33 7.90 7.99
CA ALA A 85 2.23 7.01 7.65
C ALA A 85 2.33 5.64 8.34
N TYR A 86 3.54 5.13 8.57
CA TYR A 86 3.74 3.91 9.37
C TYR A 86 3.48 4.13 10.86
N LEU A 87 3.98 5.22 11.44
CA LEU A 87 3.85 5.51 12.87
C LEU A 87 2.43 5.95 13.25
N PHE A 88 1.83 6.80 12.43
CA PHE A 88 0.53 7.44 12.65
C PHE A 88 -0.39 7.17 11.45
N PRO A 89 -0.85 5.93 11.28
CA PRO A 89 -1.68 5.57 10.14
C PRO A 89 -2.94 6.43 10.08
N ALA A 90 -3.31 6.83 8.87
CA ALA A 90 -4.56 7.52 8.64
C ALA A 90 -5.74 6.62 9.01
N GLN A 91 -6.83 7.22 9.44
CA GLN A 91 -8.08 6.49 9.58
C GLN A 91 -8.46 5.88 8.21
N THR A 92 -8.65 4.58 8.17
CA THR A 92 -9.04 3.86 6.95
C THR A 92 -10.54 3.93 6.74
N VAL A 93 -10.92 3.96 5.46
CA VAL A 93 -12.33 3.84 5.06
C VAL A 93 -12.81 2.42 5.35
N ALA A 94 -14.01 2.28 5.90
CA ALA A 94 -14.66 1.00 6.12
C ALA A 94 -15.59 0.63 4.95
N THR A 95 -16.04 -0.62 4.92
CA THR A 95 -17.14 -1.04 4.05
C THR A 95 -18.42 -0.28 4.42
N GLN A 96 -19.25 0.04 3.41
CA GLN A 96 -20.46 0.86 3.50
C GLN A 96 -20.21 2.37 3.76
N GLU A 97 -18.95 2.80 3.77
CA GLU A 97 -18.60 4.22 3.76
C GLU A 97 -18.34 4.73 2.34
N GLN A 98 -18.51 6.04 2.13
CA GLN A 98 -18.11 6.69 0.89
C GLN A 98 -16.61 6.53 0.68
N ALA A 99 -16.21 6.24 -0.55
CA ALA A 99 -14.80 6.13 -0.91
C ALA A 99 -14.06 7.43 -0.58
N ALA A 100 -12.85 7.30 0.01
CA ALA A 100 -11.94 8.43 0.09
C ALA A 100 -11.54 8.83 -1.32
N ASP A 101 -11.50 10.12 -1.58
CA ASP A 101 -11.18 10.70 -2.88
C ASP A 101 -9.96 11.62 -2.80
N GLY A 102 -9.42 11.97 -3.96
CA GLY A 102 -8.27 12.85 -4.10
C GLY A 102 -7.82 12.97 -5.54
N ASP A 103 -6.93 13.93 -5.78
CA ASP A 103 -6.38 14.13 -7.13
C ASP A 103 -5.46 12.96 -7.50
N LEU A 104 -5.75 12.35 -8.64
CA LEU A 104 -5.04 11.26 -9.29
C LEU A 104 -4.59 11.72 -10.66
N PHE A 105 -3.34 11.51 -11.00
CA PHE A 105 -2.75 11.91 -12.27
C PHE A 105 -2.68 10.73 -13.22
N ASP A 106 -3.01 10.93 -14.48
CA ASP A 106 -2.70 10.00 -15.56
C ASP A 106 -1.27 10.23 -16.09
N LEU A 107 -0.82 9.40 -17.03
CA LEU A 107 0.51 9.50 -17.63
C LEU A 107 0.71 10.78 -18.48
N GLN A 108 -0.35 11.48 -18.84
CA GLN A 108 -0.35 12.75 -19.54
C GLN A 108 -0.37 13.95 -18.58
N GLY A 109 -0.56 13.71 -17.29
CA GLY A 109 -0.64 14.72 -16.26
C GLY A 109 -2.03 15.32 -16.05
N ASN A 110 -3.07 14.75 -16.68
CA ASN A 110 -4.44 15.15 -16.40
C ASN A 110 -4.86 14.67 -15.02
N VAL A 111 -5.70 15.46 -14.35
CA VAL A 111 -6.22 15.15 -13.02
C VAL A 111 -7.56 14.44 -13.15
N HIS A 112 -7.70 13.35 -12.39
CA HIS A 112 -8.90 12.54 -12.24
C HIS A 112 -9.21 12.34 -10.78
N ARG A 113 -10.43 11.95 -10.46
CA ARG A 113 -10.88 11.59 -9.11
C ARG A 113 -11.71 10.32 -9.15
N LEU A 114 -11.77 9.58 -8.06
CA LEU A 114 -12.66 8.41 -7.98
C LEU A 114 -14.13 8.81 -8.18
N SER A 115 -14.51 10.00 -7.76
CA SER A 115 -15.85 10.56 -8.01
C SER A 115 -16.22 10.74 -9.48
N ASP A 116 -15.24 10.83 -10.38
CA ASP A 116 -15.48 10.96 -11.82
C ASP A 116 -16.05 9.67 -12.44
N PHE A 117 -15.86 8.54 -11.75
CA PHE A 117 -16.33 7.22 -12.20
C PHE A 117 -17.72 6.83 -11.67
N LYS A 118 -18.40 7.72 -10.93
CA LYS A 118 -19.78 7.47 -10.44
C LYS A 118 -20.72 7.13 -11.58
N GLY A 119 -21.67 6.24 -11.29
CA GLY A 119 -22.61 5.68 -12.27
C GLY A 119 -22.24 4.29 -12.77
N LYS A 120 -20.99 3.86 -12.56
CA LYS A 120 -20.53 2.49 -12.73
C LYS A 120 -19.90 1.99 -11.44
N ALA A 121 -19.87 0.68 -11.25
CA ALA A 121 -19.00 0.10 -10.24
C ALA A 121 -17.53 0.40 -10.55
N VAL A 122 -16.67 0.44 -9.51
CA VAL A 122 -15.24 0.69 -9.70
C VAL A 122 -14.44 -0.43 -9.00
N LEU A 123 -13.50 -1.02 -9.72
CA LEU A 123 -12.47 -1.87 -9.15
C LEU A 123 -11.17 -1.06 -9.05
N ILE A 124 -10.79 -0.70 -7.83
CA ILE A 124 -9.49 -0.10 -7.56
C ILE A 124 -8.48 -1.22 -7.33
N ASP A 125 -7.29 -1.09 -7.92
CA ASP A 125 -6.12 -1.94 -7.73
C ASP A 125 -4.94 -1.07 -7.32
N PHE A 126 -4.50 -1.19 -6.07
CA PHE A 126 -3.25 -0.56 -5.62
C PHE A 126 -2.07 -1.47 -5.92
N TRP A 127 -1.10 -0.97 -6.67
CA TRP A 127 0.02 -1.74 -7.19
C TRP A 127 1.35 -0.98 -7.17
N SER A 128 2.47 -1.68 -7.42
CA SER A 128 3.77 -1.07 -7.66
C SER A 128 4.61 -1.90 -8.63
N ARG A 129 5.63 -1.26 -9.21
CA ARG A 129 6.62 -1.88 -10.09
C ARG A 129 7.31 -3.10 -9.44
N GLY A 130 7.60 -3.01 -8.15
CA GLY A 130 8.27 -4.06 -7.39
C GLY A 130 7.35 -5.19 -6.89
N CYS A 131 6.04 -5.08 -7.10
CA CYS A 131 5.06 -6.03 -6.59
C CYS A 131 4.86 -7.21 -7.55
N GLY A 132 5.56 -8.31 -7.35
CA GLY A 132 5.44 -9.51 -8.18
C GLY A 132 4.01 -10.06 -8.33
N PRO A 133 3.23 -10.22 -7.24
CA PRO A 133 1.82 -10.63 -7.34
C PRO A 133 0.95 -9.64 -8.12
N CYS A 134 1.18 -8.32 -8.00
CA CYS A 134 0.46 -7.30 -8.77
C CYS A 134 0.70 -7.47 -10.29
N LEU A 135 1.97 -7.66 -10.68
CA LEU A 135 2.33 -7.87 -12.08
C LEU A 135 1.73 -9.18 -12.66
N LYS A 136 1.62 -10.21 -11.84
CA LYS A 136 0.95 -11.47 -12.23
C LYS A 136 -0.56 -11.30 -12.42
N ALA A 137 -1.18 -10.30 -11.78
CA ALA A 137 -2.61 -10.01 -11.91
C ALA A 137 -2.97 -9.24 -13.20
N LEU A 138 -2.01 -8.54 -13.83
CA LEU A 138 -2.29 -7.67 -14.99
C LEU A 138 -3.05 -8.33 -16.15
N PRO A 139 -2.77 -9.60 -16.56
CA PRO A 139 -3.55 -10.25 -17.61
C PRO A 139 -5.03 -10.39 -17.24
N GLU A 140 -5.32 -10.73 -15.98
CA GLU A 140 -6.69 -10.89 -15.48
C GLU A 140 -7.39 -9.53 -15.32
N MET A 141 -6.67 -8.49 -14.88
CA MET A 141 -7.16 -7.11 -14.85
C MET A 141 -7.55 -6.61 -16.23
N LYS A 142 -6.76 -6.94 -17.26
CA LYS A 142 -7.07 -6.62 -18.66
C LYS A 142 -8.35 -7.32 -19.14
N GLU A 143 -8.50 -8.61 -18.83
CA GLU A 143 -9.70 -9.36 -19.16
C GLU A 143 -10.94 -8.76 -18.47
N ILE A 144 -10.84 -8.43 -17.19
CA ILE A 144 -11.90 -7.80 -16.39
C ILE A 144 -12.30 -6.45 -17.01
N SER A 145 -11.33 -5.59 -17.34
CA SER A 145 -11.59 -4.27 -17.92
C SER A 145 -12.34 -4.33 -19.27
N GLN A 146 -12.12 -5.41 -20.04
CA GLN A 146 -12.81 -5.64 -21.29
C GLN A 146 -14.20 -6.27 -21.09
N LYS A 147 -14.27 -7.29 -20.24
CA LYS A 147 -15.49 -8.08 -20.00
C LYS A 147 -16.62 -7.25 -19.37
N TYR A 148 -16.27 -6.35 -18.47
CA TYR A 148 -17.26 -5.59 -17.67
C TYR A 148 -17.31 -4.10 -18.05
N LYS A 149 -16.72 -3.67 -19.16
CA LYS A 149 -16.54 -2.26 -19.59
C LYS A 149 -17.80 -1.39 -19.52
N ASP A 150 -18.98 -1.98 -19.70
CA ASP A 150 -20.24 -1.25 -19.71
C ASP A 150 -20.77 -0.95 -18.29
N ARG A 151 -20.32 -1.71 -17.28
CA ARG A 151 -20.82 -1.66 -15.89
C ARG A 151 -19.73 -1.42 -14.84
N LEU A 152 -18.45 -1.58 -15.21
CA LEU A 152 -17.31 -1.49 -14.31
C LEU A 152 -16.20 -0.63 -14.93
N GLU A 153 -15.67 0.30 -14.16
CA GLU A 153 -14.38 0.93 -14.42
C GLU A 153 -13.28 0.25 -13.61
N VAL A 154 -12.17 -0.08 -14.26
CA VAL A 154 -10.97 -0.60 -13.62
C VAL A 154 -9.99 0.55 -13.46
N VAL A 155 -9.56 0.81 -12.21
CA VAL A 155 -8.67 1.92 -11.86
C VAL A 155 -7.48 1.39 -11.08
N SER A 156 -6.35 1.18 -11.76
CA SER A 156 -5.09 0.85 -11.10
C SER A 156 -4.42 2.12 -10.59
N ILE A 157 -4.07 2.16 -9.31
CA ILE A 157 -3.40 3.28 -8.66
C ILE A 157 -2.03 2.82 -8.19
N SER A 158 -0.98 3.36 -8.82
CA SER A 158 0.39 3.05 -8.41
C SER A 158 0.77 3.79 -7.13
N ILE A 159 1.51 3.10 -6.26
CA ILE A 159 2.14 3.68 -5.06
C ILE A 159 3.63 3.99 -5.29
N ASP A 160 4.13 3.84 -6.50
CA ASP A 160 5.50 4.20 -6.86
C ASP A 160 5.68 5.73 -6.97
N ASP A 161 6.93 6.19 -6.94
CA ASP A 161 7.25 7.51 -7.44
C ASP A 161 6.92 7.64 -8.94
N LYS A 162 6.87 8.87 -9.43
CA LYS A 162 6.51 9.17 -10.82
C LYS A 162 7.34 8.39 -11.84
N THR A 163 8.66 8.35 -11.65
CA THR A 163 9.60 7.71 -12.60
C THR A 163 9.37 6.21 -12.68
N ASN A 164 9.28 5.53 -11.54
CA ASN A 164 9.04 4.09 -11.48
C ASN A 164 7.67 3.71 -12.04
N TRP A 165 6.63 4.47 -11.70
CA TRP A 165 5.28 4.30 -12.25
C TRP A 165 5.25 4.44 -13.77
N GLU A 166 5.85 5.51 -14.34
CA GLU A 166 5.90 5.72 -15.79
C GLU A 166 6.65 4.60 -16.52
N ILE A 167 7.78 4.13 -15.97
CA ILE A 167 8.56 3.02 -16.55
C ILE A 167 7.72 1.74 -16.57
N ALA A 168 7.13 1.38 -15.43
CA ALA A 168 6.34 0.16 -15.30
C ALA A 168 5.08 0.20 -16.18
N SER A 169 4.38 1.34 -16.22
CA SER A 169 3.18 1.52 -17.03
C SER A 169 3.43 1.31 -18.51
N ARG A 170 4.52 1.87 -19.04
CA ARG A 170 4.96 1.66 -20.43
C ARG A 170 5.35 0.21 -20.69
N HIS A 171 6.12 -0.39 -19.79
CA HIS A 171 6.60 -1.76 -19.94
C HIS A 171 5.45 -2.78 -19.99
N HIS A 172 4.44 -2.60 -19.15
CA HIS A 172 3.31 -3.54 -19.04
C HIS A 172 2.12 -3.18 -19.93
N ALA A 173 2.18 -2.06 -20.67
CA ALA A 173 1.14 -1.63 -21.60
C ALA A 173 -0.27 -1.64 -20.97
N ILE A 174 -0.40 -1.07 -19.77
CA ILE A 174 -1.69 -0.99 -19.06
C ILE A 174 -2.65 -0.13 -19.90
N SER A 175 -3.79 -0.69 -20.28
CA SER A 175 -4.74 -0.09 -21.26
C SER A 175 -6.08 0.34 -20.64
N TRP A 176 -6.21 0.28 -19.32
CA TRP A 176 -7.32 0.82 -18.52
C TRP A 176 -6.83 2.02 -17.71
N TRP A 177 -7.66 2.58 -16.83
CA TRP A 177 -7.27 3.71 -15.99
C TRP A 177 -6.06 3.33 -15.11
N ASN A 178 -4.96 4.01 -15.34
CA ASN A 178 -3.69 3.79 -14.65
C ASN A 178 -3.19 5.12 -14.10
N LEU A 179 -3.42 5.33 -12.83
CA LEU A 179 -3.33 6.61 -12.15
C LEU A 179 -2.30 6.54 -11.00
N ASN A 180 -1.93 7.72 -10.51
CA ASN A 180 -1.05 7.87 -9.35
C ASN A 180 -1.34 9.20 -8.65
N ASP A 181 -1.42 9.22 -7.32
CA ASP A 181 -1.55 10.45 -6.55
C ASP A 181 -0.21 11.10 -6.20
N LEU A 182 0.90 10.47 -6.60
CA LEU A 182 2.29 10.90 -6.36
C LEU A 182 2.65 11.04 -4.88
N LYS A 183 1.89 10.38 -4.00
CA LYS A 183 2.05 10.43 -2.54
C LYS A 183 2.46 9.10 -1.92
N GLY A 184 2.61 8.03 -2.74
CA GLY A 184 3.08 6.73 -2.27
C GLY A 184 2.25 6.17 -1.12
N ASN A 185 2.92 5.75 -0.05
CA ASN A 185 2.26 5.10 1.08
C ASN A 185 1.46 6.07 1.98
N HIS A 186 1.61 7.38 1.80
CA HIS A 186 0.91 8.40 2.61
C HIS A 186 -0.25 9.08 1.87
N GLY A 187 -0.51 8.68 0.64
CA GLY A 187 -1.59 9.17 -0.20
C GLY A 187 -2.92 8.41 -0.04
N LEU A 188 -3.60 8.25 -1.16
CA LEU A 188 -4.90 7.56 -1.20
C LEU A 188 -4.79 6.11 -0.73
N TYR A 189 -3.67 5.43 -1.04
CA TYR A 189 -3.41 4.08 -0.55
C TYR A 189 -3.52 3.96 0.98
N ALA A 190 -3.04 4.96 1.75
CA ALA A 190 -3.12 4.95 3.21
C ALA A 190 -4.56 4.86 3.74
N LYS A 191 -5.55 5.34 2.97
CA LYS A 191 -6.98 5.30 3.32
C LYS A 191 -7.59 3.91 3.15
N TYR A 192 -6.98 3.05 2.33
CA TYR A 192 -7.48 1.71 2.01
C TYR A 192 -6.54 0.60 2.44
N SER A 193 -5.38 0.96 3.01
CA SER A 193 -4.28 0.02 3.25
C SER A 193 -4.59 -0.96 4.37
N ALA A 194 -4.42 -2.25 4.05
CA ALA A 194 -4.26 -3.33 5.02
C ALA A 194 -2.79 -3.75 5.21
N GLY A 195 -1.85 -2.91 4.73
CA GLY A 195 -0.42 -3.13 4.89
C GLY A 195 0.25 -3.94 3.77
N SER A 196 -0.48 -4.33 2.73
CA SER A 196 0.07 -5.11 1.61
C SER A 196 -0.58 -4.77 0.29
N ILE A 197 0.16 -4.96 -0.80
CA ILE A 197 -0.32 -4.92 -2.18
C ILE A 197 -0.08 -6.29 -2.86
N PRO A 198 -0.90 -6.67 -3.86
CA PRO A 198 -2.03 -5.91 -4.39
C PRO A 198 -3.13 -5.75 -3.35
N ARG A 199 -3.72 -4.57 -3.31
CA ARG A 199 -4.89 -4.25 -2.52
C ARG A 199 -6.01 -3.85 -3.47
N TYR A 200 -7.13 -4.53 -3.37
CA TYR A 200 -8.31 -4.28 -4.19
C TYR A 200 -9.41 -3.67 -3.36
N VAL A 201 -10.13 -2.73 -3.98
CA VAL A 201 -11.32 -2.10 -3.40
C VAL A 201 -12.39 -2.09 -4.48
N PHE A 202 -13.56 -2.62 -4.16
CA PHE A 202 -14.72 -2.60 -5.04
C PHE A 202 -15.71 -1.56 -4.53
N LEU A 203 -16.06 -0.62 -5.41
CA LEU A 203 -17.01 0.45 -5.12
C LEU A 203 -18.33 0.21 -5.87
N SER A 204 -19.43 0.59 -5.23
CA SER A 204 -20.74 0.68 -5.88
C SER A 204 -20.77 1.82 -6.90
N PRO A 205 -21.80 1.88 -7.78
CA PRO A 205 -21.99 3.02 -8.68
C PRO A 205 -22.17 4.36 -7.96
N GLU A 206 -22.56 4.36 -6.71
CA GLU A 206 -22.72 5.54 -5.85
C GLU A 206 -21.39 5.97 -5.21
N GLY A 207 -20.35 5.14 -5.35
CA GLY A 207 -19.01 5.38 -4.81
C GLY A 207 -18.83 4.91 -3.35
N GLU A 208 -19.67 4.00 -2.87
CA GLU A 208 -19.51 3.39 -1.56
C GLU A 208 -18.59 2.17 -1.62
N VAL A 209 -17.79 1.96 -0.59
CA VAL A 209 -16.93 0.77 -0.47
C VAL A 209 -17.80 -0.45 -0.16
N VAL A 210 -17.89 -1.34 -1.15
CA VAL A 210 -18.63 -2.62 -1.00
C VAL A 210 -17.76 -3.68 -0.38
N GLU A 211 -16.54 -3.85 -0.91
CA GLU A 211 -15.60 -4.86 -0.42
C GLU A 211 -14.14 -4.45 -0.63
N MET A 212 -13.27 -4.96 0.24
CA MET A 212 -11.82 -4.76 0.16
C MET A 212 -11.09 -6.06 0.46
N TRP A 213 -10.08 -6.40 -0.34
CA TRP A 213 -9.23 -7.58 -0.09
C TRP A 213 -7.80 -7.36 -0.56
N SER A 214 -6.88 -8.22 -0.15
CA SER A 214 -5.47 -8.19 -0.56
C SER A 214 -5.03 -9.54 -1.09
N GLY A 215 -3.94 -9.52 -1.87
CA GLY A 215 -3.34 -10.72 -2.47
C GLY A 215 -3.96 -11.10 -3.81
N TYR A 216 -3.22 -11.92 -4.54
CA TYR A 216 -3.62 -12.41 -5.85
C TYR A 216 -3.31 -13.90 -5.99
N GLY A 217 -4.28 -14.66 -6.49
CA GLY A 217 -4.13 -16.02 -7.02
C GLY A 217 -4.72 -16.06 -8.41
N LYS A 218 -4.16 -16.86 -9.30
CA LYS A 218 -4.66 -16.96 -10.69
C LYS A 218 -6.15 -17.34 -10.71
N GLY A 219 -6.97 -16.55 -11.38
CA GLY A 219 -8.43 -16.72 -11.48
C GLY A 219 -9.23 -16.11 -10.32
N SER A 220 -8.56 -15.69 -9.24
CA SER A 220 -9.24 -15.22 -8.02
C SER A 220 -10.01 -13.91 -8.20
N LEU A 221 -9.54 -13.02 -9.08
CA LEU A 221 -10.22 -11.75 -9.35
C LEU A 221 -11.48 -11.96 -10.16
N LEU A 222 -11.43 -12.76 -11.23
CA LEU A 222 -12.60 -13.06 -12.05
C LEU A 222 -13.69 -13.78 -11.26
N GLU A 223 -13.30 -14.77 -10.41
CA GLU A 223 -14.25 -15.46 -9.53
C GLU A 223 -14.93 -14.49 -8.56
N LYS A 224 -14.12 -13.62 -7.92
CA LYS A 224 -14.63 -12.67 -6.94
C LYS A 224 -15.53 -11.62 -7.59
N LEU A 225 -15.11 -11.05 -8.70
CA LEU A 225 -15.91 -10.07 -9.43
C LEU A 225 -17.18 -10.68 -10.02
N GLY A 226 -17.16 -11.96 -10.45
CA GLY A 226 -18.37 -12.66 -10.86
C GLY A 226 -19.46 -12.57 -9.80
N LYS A 227 -19.10 -12.77 -8.53
CA LYS A 227 -20.03 -12.70 -7.38
C LYS A 227 -20.46 -11.26 -7.03
N LEU A 228 -19.59 -10.27 -7.21
CA LEU A 228 -19.86 -8.87 -6.87
C LEU A 228 -20.67 -8.15 -7.96
N MET A 229 -20.67 -8.68 -9.18
CA MET A 229 -21.35 -8.10 -10.35
C MET A 229 -22.70 -8.77 -10.68
N GLU A 230 -23.09 -9.80 -9.90
CA GLU A 230 -24.43 -10.41 -9.96
C GLU A 230 -25.49 -9.47 -9.37
#